data_11303d0eab2fea0bef95c2e45b630457
#
_entry.id   11303d0eab2fea0bef95c2e45b630457
#
_cell.length_a   1.000
_cell.length_b   1.000
_cell.length_c   1.000
_cell.angle_alpha   90.00
_cell.angle_beta   90.00
_cell.angle_gamma   90.00
#
_symmetry.space_group_name_H-M   'P 1'
#
loop_
_entity.id
_entity.type
_entity.pdbx_description
1 polymer ?
#
loop_
_entity_poly.entity_id
_entity_poly.type
_entity_poly.pdbx_seq_one_letter_code
_entity_poly.pdbx_strand_id
1 'polypeptide(L)'
;MKVNRRTLLKLTGGAAALSGAGVLGWQFVREHQETAAVAADDLLKVKVQGVYSDPIGARVVFLLSESEDKVLRVWIGEAEAMAIAAALNEIPFPRPMTHDLLLNAIKALGGKVERVVITDLRDNTFYATIVLRDEKGLKELDARPSDSIALALRAKAPIFLSPKVQKAMEPLKDLPIPQRPEKPSRPQRGIET
;
A
#
# COMPACT_ATOMS: atom_id res chain seq x y z
N MET A 1 -56.35 6.75 35.86
CA MET A 1 -55.20 6.14 36.54
C MET A 1 -54.10 5.84 35.51
N LYS A 2 -52.99 6.61 35.51
CA LYS A 2 -51.90 6.48 34.57
C LYS A 2 -50.84 5.50 35.17
N VAL A 3 -50.62 4.39 34.51
CA VAL A 3 -49.59 3.42 34.91
C VAL A 3 -48.27 3.80 34.26
N ASN A 4 -47.30 4.04 35.11
CA ASN A 4 -45.95 4.49 34.80
C ASN A 4 -45.12 3.31 34.30
N ARG A 5 -44.59 3.36 33.06
CA ARG A 5 -43.77 2.32 32.42
C ARG A 5 -42.26 2.53 32.65
N ARG A 6 -41.86 2.65 33.89
CA ARG A 6 -40.44 2.71 34.24
C ARG A 6 -40.18 1.80 35.44
N THR A 7 -40.14 0.53 35.26
CA THR A 7 -39.42 -0.44 36.11
C THR A 7 -39.65 -1.82 35.51
N LEU A 8 -38.66 -2.35 34.85
CA LEU A 8 -38.20 -3.75 34.86
C LEU A 8 -37.26 -3.98 33.70
N LEU A 9 -35.99 -4.08 33.96
CA LEU A 9 -35.12 -5.19 33.50
C LEU A 9 -33.82 -5.11 34.25
N LYS A 10 -33.84 -5.62 35.49
CA LYS A 10 -32.67 -6.22 36.08
C LYS A 10 -32.77 -7.71 35.73
N LEU A 11 -32.05 -8.15 34.73
CA LEU A 11 -31.78 -9.54 34.46
C LEU A 11 -30.29 -9.78 34.65
N THR A 12 -30.10 -10.43 35.73
CA THR A 12 -28.98 -11.26 36.24
C THR A 12 -28.06 -11.82 35.17
N GLY A 13 -26.74 -11.60 35.42
CA GLY A 13 -25.66 -12.14 34.65
C GLY A 13 -25.63 -13.66 34.65
N GLY A 14 -25.51 -14.20 33.49
CA GLY A 14 -25.04 -15.55 33.24
C GLY A 14 -23.63 -15.47 32.68
N ALA A 15 -22.63 -15.75 33.51
CA ALA A 15 -21.26 -15.93 33.05
C ALA A 15 -21.17 -17.23 32.27
N ALA A 16 -21.16 -17.15 30.95
CA ALA A 16 -20.73 -18.26 30.10
C ALA A 16 -19.21 -18.07 29.84
N ALA A 17 -18.43 -18.92 30.45
CA ALA A 17 -17.01 -19.06 30.16
C ALA A 17 -16.86 -19.61 28.72
N LEU A 18 -16.61 -18.71 27.77
CA LEU A 18 -16.18 -19.08 26.41
C LEU A 18 -14.66 -19.20 26.41
N SER A 19 -14.22 -20.38 26.03
CA SER A 19 -12.84 -20.82 25.89
C SER A 19 -11.94 -19.77 25.19
N GLY A 20 -10.71 -19.57 25.74
CA GLY A 20 -9.78 -18.50 25.41
C GLY A 20 -9.26 -18.37 23.95
N ALA A 21 -9.74 -19.18 23.02
CA ALA A 21 -9.38 -19.08 21.59
C ALA A 21 -10.16 -17.99 20.84
N GLY A 22 -11.35 -17.60 21.31
CA GLY A 22 -12.18 -16.56 20.67
C GLY A 22 -11.74 -15.14 20.97
N VAL A 23 -11.17 -14.92 22.16
CA VAL A 23 -10.80 -13.55 22.61
C VAL A 23 -9.56 -13.04 21.91
N LEU A 24 -8.57 -13.91 21.66
CA LEU A 24 -7.34 -13.53 20.94
C LEU A 24 -7.62 -13.19 19.48
N GLY A 25 -8.54 -13.88 18.80
CA GLY A 25 -8.92 -13.56 17.43
C GLY A 25 -9.63 -12.22 17.30
N TRP A 26 -10.45 -11.85 18.26
CA TRP A 26 -11.16 -10.56 18.29
C TRP A 26 -10.25 -9.39 18.64
N GLN A 27 -9.25 -9.59 19.48
CA GLN A 27 -8.24 -8.56 19.78
C GLN A 27 -7.35 -8.28 18.55
N PHE A 28 -6.96 -9.35 17.84
CA PHE A 28 -6.16 -9.18 16.62
C PHE A 28 -6.91 -8.43 15.51
N VAL A 29 -8.22 -8.65 15.37
CA VAL A 29 -9.07 -7.92 14.42
C VAL A 29 -9.30 -6.48 14.88
N ARG A 30 -9.35 -6.21 16.18
CA ARG A 30 -9.63 -4.88 16.72
C ARG A 30 -8.42 -3.95 16.68
N GLU A 31 -7.20 -4.47 16.89
CA GLU A 31 -5.97 -3.68 16.75
C GLU A 31 -5.70 -3.24 15.31
N HIS A 32 -6.24 -3.97 14.31
CA HIS A 32 -6.11 -3.58 12.90
C HIS A 32 -7.18 -2.58 12.44
N GLN A 33 -8.22 -2.31 13.24
CA GLN A 33 -9.24 -1.32 12.92
C GLN A 33 -8.93 0.10 13.40
N GLU A 34 -7.98 0.28 14.32
CA GLU A 34 -7.56 1.62 14.78
C GLU A 34 -6.59 2.34 13.82
N THR A 35 -6.13 1.70 12.74
CA THR A 35 -5.28 2.35 11.73
C THR A 35 -6.06 3.07 10.63
N ALA A 36 -7.37 3.06 10.68
CA ALA A 36 -8.24 3.52 9.60
C ALA A 36 -8.91 4.84 9.93
N ALA A 37 -8.22 5.91 9.98
CA ALA A 37 -8.72 7.24 9.60
C ALA A 37 -7.62 8.29 9.75
N VAL A 38 -6.53 8.16 9.02
CA VAL A 38 -5.77 9.36 8.70
C VAL A 38 -6.70 10.18 7.82
N ALA A 39 -7.12 11.36 8.31
CA ALA A 39 -7.94 12.26 7.54
C ALA A 39 -7.32 12.43 6.15
N ALA A 40 -8.13 12.40 5.10
CA ALA A 40 -7.61 12.46 3.73
C ALA A 40 -6.76 13.71 3.48
N ASP A 41 -7.01 14.77 4.25
CA ASP A 41 -6.33 16.07 4.15
C ASP A 41 -4.89 16.06 4.68
N ASP A 42 -4.51 15.07 5.51
CA ASP A 42 -3.16 14.96 6.06
C ASP A 42 -2.24 14.03 5.24
N LEU A 43 -2.79 13.38 4.23
CA LEU A 43 -2.03 12.47 3.37
C LEU A 43 -1.21 13.22 2.33
N LEU A 44 0.10 12.97 2.28
CA LEU A 44 0.98 13.49 1.26
C LEU A 44 0.97 12.57 0.04
N LYS A 45 0.58 13.08 -1.11
CA LYS A 45 0.66 12.35 -2.36
C LYS A 45 2.10 12.29 -2.87
N VAL A 46 2.48 11.12 -3.37
CA VAL A 46 3.82 10.86 -3.90
C VAL A 46 3.77 10.15 -5.23
N LYS A 47 4.86 10.28 -6.00
CA LYS A 47 5.07 9.53 -7.25
C LYS A 47 6.29 8.63 -7.13
N VAL A 48 6.27 7.51 -7.84
CA VAL A 48 7.43 6.61 -7.93
C VAL A 48 8.42 7.23 -8.91
N GLN A 49 9.59 7.65 -8.40
CA GLN A 49 10.67 8.20 -9.21
C GLN A 49 11.42 7.11 -9.96
N GLY A 50 11.69 6.01 -9.29
CA GLY A 50 12.43 4.89 -9.86
C GLY A 50 12.79 3.85 -8.82
N VAL A 51 13.40 2.77 -9.30
CA VAL A 51 14.06 1.75 -8.49
C VAL A 51 15.55 1.83 -8.76
N TYR A 52 16.34 1.86 -7.70
CA TYR A 52 17.79 2.03 -7.75
C TYR A 52 18.48 0.94 -6.95
N SER A 53 19.80 0.83 -7.10
CA SER A 53 20.64 0.02 -6.23
C SER A 53 21.43 0.95 -5.31
N ASP A 54 21.50 0.60 -4.04
CA ASP A 54 22.41 1.27 -3.12
C ASP A 54 23.86 0.78 -3.32
N PRO A 55 24.86 1.35 -2.63
CA PRO A 55 26.27 0.97 -2.80
C PRO A 55 26.59 -0.48 -2.49
N ILE A 56 25.77 -1.17 -1.70
CA ILE A 56 25.94 -2.60 -1.39
C ILE A 56 25.07 -3.51 -2.25
N GLY A 57 24.37 -2.96 -3.25
CA GLY A 57 23.55 -3.69 -4.21
C GLY A 57 22.12 -3.97 -3.77
N ALA A 58 21.68 -3.48 -2.61
CA ALA A 58 20.28 -3.60 -2.18
C ALA A 58 19.36 -2.71 -3.04
N ARG A 59 18.14 -3.18 -3.28
CA ARG A 59 17.16 -2.45 -4.09
C ARG A 59 16.39 -1.44 -3.27
N VAL A 60 16.26 -0.23 -3.80
CA VAL A 60 15.59 0.89 -3.15
C VAL A 60 14.62 1.54 -4.12
N VAL A 61 13.35 1.68 -3.74
CA VAL A 61 12.38 2.50 -4.48
C VAL A 61 12.33 3.90 -3.89
N PHE A 62 12.36 4.90 -4.77
CA PHE A 62 12.28 6.31 -4.40
C PHE A 62 10.86 6.83 -4.66
N LEU A 63 10.23 7.32 -3.60
CA LEU A 63 8.91 7.97 -3.64
C LEU A 63 9.10 9.46 -3.42
N LEU A 64 8.80 10.25 -4.44
CA LEU A 64 9.01 11.68 -4.47
C LEU A 64 7.72 12.42 -4.12
N SER A 65 7.81 13.44 -3.25
CA SER A 65 6.66 14.33 -2.98
C SER A 65 6.21 15.05 -4.25
N GLU A 66 4.95 15.50 -4.30
CA GLU A 66 4.45 16.27 -5.46
C GLU A 66 5.21 17.59 -5.64
N SER A 67 5.67 18.23 -4.55
CA SER A 67 6.56 19.41 -4.59
C SER A 67 7.97 19.12 -5.10
N GLU A 68 8.33 17.82 -5.22
CA GLU A 68 9.64 17.33 -5.67
C GLU A 68 10.83 17.76 -4.80
N ASP A 69 10.58 18.19 -3.58
CA ASP A 69 11.60 18.67 -2.64
C ASP A 69 12.04 17.59 -1.65
N LYS A 70 11.20 16.54 -1.45
CA LYS A 70 11.44 15.44 -0.50
C LYS A 70 11.24 14.09 -1.14
N VAL A 71 11.99 13.12 -0.65
CA VAL A 71 11.92 11.72 -1.09
C VAL A 71 11.87 10.77 0.09
N LEU A 72 11.06 9.74 -0.04
CA LEU A 72 11.09 8.57 0.84
C LEU A 72 11.82 7.45 0.12
N ARG A 73 12.80 6.85 0.79
CA ARG A 73 13.51 5.67 0.34
C ARG A 73 12.94 4.43 1.02
N VAL A 74 12.56 3.43 0.24
CA VAL A 74 12.03 2.17 0.77
C VAL A 74 12.87 1.03 0.20
N TRP A 75 13.58 0.30 1.06
CA TRP A 75 14.35 -0.88 0.68
C TRP A 75 13.40 -2.05 0.41
N ILE A 76 13.63 -2.75 -0.68
CA ILE A 76 12.74 -3.81 -1.19
C ILE A 76 13.55 -4.99 -1.70
N GLY A 77 12.89 -6.14 -1.89
CA GLY A 77 13.51 -7.33 -2.49
C GLY A 77 13.69 -7.19 -4.01
N GLU A 78 14.52 -8.06 -4.57
CA GLU A 78 14.83 -8.07 -6.01
C GLU A 78 13.59 -8.34 -6.87
N ALA A 79 12.73 -9.28 -6.46
CA ALA A 79 11.52 -9.62 -7.21
C ALA A 79 10.51 -8.45 -7.21
N GLU A 80 10.37 -7.77 -6.08
CA GLU A 80 9.52 -6.59 -5.93
C GLU A 80 10.07 -5.42 -6.75
N ALA A 81 11.39 -5.23 -6.74
CA ALA A 81 12.08 -4.22 -7.54
C ALA A 81 11.81 -4.42 -9.04
N MET A 82 11.94 -5.66 -9.51
CA MET A 82 11.63 -6.02 -10.90
C MET A 82 10.15 -5.74 -11.23
N ALA A 83 9.23 -6.10 -10.33
CA ALA A 83 7.81 -5.87 -10.53
C ALA A 83 7.45 -4.38 -10.62
N ILE A 84 8.06 -3.54 -9.76
CA ILE A 84 7.87 -2.08 -9.78
C ILE A 84 8.50 -1.47 -11.04
N ALA A 85 9.74 -1.83 -11.35
CA ALA A 85 10.45 -1.30 -12.52
C ALA A 85 9.71 -1.65 -13.84
N ALA A 86 9.20 -2.86 -13.95
CA ALA A 86 8.42 -3.29 -15.10
C ALA A 86 7.13 -2.47 -15.28
N ALA A 87 6.39 -2.24 -14.18
CA ALA A 87 5.18 -1.43 -14.22
C ALA A 87 5.49 0.04 -14.54
N LEU A 88 6.53 0.60 -13.94
CA LEU A 88 6.94 1.99 -14.14
C LEU A 88 7.39 2.28 -15.60
N ASN A 89 8.01 1.29 -16.25
CA ASN A 89 8.49 1.40 -17.63
C ASN A 89 7.53 0.78 -18.65
N GLU A 90 6.34 0.35 -18.24
CA GLU A 90 5.32 -0.26 -19.09
C GLU A 90 5.86 -1.45 -19.93
N ILE A 91 6.70 -2.28 -19.30
CA ILE A 91 7.31 -3.44 -19.95
C ILE A 91 6.25 -4.55 -20.04
N PRO A 92 5.86 -4.97 -21.25
CA PRO A 92 4.89 -6.05 -21.40
C PRO A 92 5.55 -7.42 -21.17
N PHE A 93 4.84 -8.30 -20.49
CA PHE A 93 5.22 -9.70 -20.35
C PHE A 93 4.26 -10.60 -21.15
N PRO A 94 4.73 -11.74 -21.66
CA PRO A 94 3.88 -12.68 -22.40
C PRO A 94 2.72 -13.24 -21.58
N ARG A 95 2.89 -13.32 -20.27
CA ARG A 95 1.86 -13.77 -19.31
C ARG A 95 1.78 -12.79 -18.14
N PRO A 96 0.59 -12.64 -17.50
CA PRO A 96 0.44 -11.80 -16.32
C PRO A 96 1.41 -12.23 -15.20
N MET A 97 2.13 -11.28 -14.64
CA MET A 97 2.91 -11.48 -13.42
C MET A 97 2.00 -11.43 -12.19
N THR A 98 2.55 -11.70 -11.00
CA THR A 98 1.78 -11.78 -9.74
C THR A 98 0.89 -10.56 -9.50
N HIS A 99 1.42 -9.34 -9.65
CA HIS A 99 0.64 -8.12 -9.42
C HIS A 99 -0.36 -7.84 -10.55
N ASP A 100 -0.09 -8.30 -11.78
CA ASP A 100 -1.07 -8.24 -12.88
C ASP A 100 -2.23 -9.20 -12.61
N LEU A 101 -1.91 -10.42 -12.15
CA LEU A 101 -2.92 -11.40 -11.76
C LEU A 101 -3.77 -10.90 -10.58
N LEU A 102 -3.14 -10.29 -9.56
CA LEU A 102 -3.85 -9.69 -8.43
C LEU A 102 -4.81 -8.58 -8.89
N LEU A 103 -4.35 -7.67 -9.74
CA LEU A 103 -5.21 -6.63 -10.29
C LEU A 103 -6.37 -7.20 -11.10
N ASN A 104 -6.12 -8.23 -11.90
CA ASN A 104 -7.16 -8.91 -12.68
C ASN A 104 -8.18 -9.61 -11.77
N ALA A 105 -7.74 -10.24 -10.68
CA ALA A 105 -8.62 -10.85 -9.68
C ALA A 105 -9.51 -9.80 -9.00
N ILE A 106 -8.95 -8.66 -8.58
CA ILE A 106 -9.71 -7.55 -8.00
C ILE A 106 -10.78 -7.07 -8.97
N LYS A 107 -10.43 -6.87 -10.24
CA LYS A 107 -11.38 -6.45 -11.29
C LYS A 107 -12.47 -7.49 -11.55
N ALA A 108 -12.08 -8.76 -11.62
CA ALA A 108 -13.02 -9.87 -11.86
C ALA A 108 -14.06 -10.01 -10.74
N LEU A 109 -13.69 -9.60 -9.50
CA LEU A 109 -14.59 -9.56 -8.35
C LEU A 109 -15.37 -8.23 -8.23
N GLY A 110 -15.37 -7.39 -9.26
CA GLY A 110 -16.09 -6.11 -9.27
C GLY A 110 -15.43 -5.00 -8.46
N GLY A 111 -14.18 -5.19 -8.03
CA GLY A 111 -13.43 -4.20 -7.26
C GLY A 111 -12.49 -3.35 -8.13
N LYS A 112 -12.04 -2.25 -7.55
CA LYS A 112 -10.94 -1.43 -8.09
C LYS A 112 -10.00 -0.98 -6.97
N VAL A 113 -8.73 -0.76 -7.31
CA VAL A 113 -7.79 -0.11 -6.41
C VAL A 113 -8.09 1.38 -6.40
N GLU A 114 -8.50 1.91 -5.26
CA GLU A 114 -8.86 3.32 -5.11
C GLU A 114 -7.62 4.18 -4.82
N ARG A 115 -6.79 3.73 -3.88
CA ARG A 115 -5.52 4.34 -3.50
C ARG A 115 -4.67 3.36 -2.69
N VAL A 116 -3.41 3.73 -2.52
CA VAL A 116 -2.48 3.07 -1.60
C VAL A 116 -1.97 4.10 -0.60
N VAL A 117 -1.83 3.71 0.65
CA VAL A 117 -1.26 4.55 1.71
C VAL A 117 -0.13 3.79 2.37
N ILE A 118 1.07 4.39 2.45
CA ILE A 118 2.14 3.91 3.33
C ILE A 118 1.87 4.53 4.70
N THR A 119 1.50 3.70 5.66
CA THR A 119 0.79 4.10 6.87
C THR A 119 1.68 4.30 8.08
N ASP A 120 2.74 3.50 8.20
CA ASP A 120 3.58 3.50 9.40
C ASP A 120 5.02 3.08 9.10
N LEU A 121 5.92 3.39 10.04
CA LEU A 121 7.29 2.89 10.11
C LEU A 121 7.55 2.44 11.55
N ARG A 122 7.75 1.13 11.76
CA ARG A 122 8.03 0.52 13.06
C ARG A 122 9.22 -0.41 12.92
N ASP A 123 10.16 -0.31 13.84
CA ASP A 123 11.33 -1.20 13.86
C ASP A 123 11.99 -1.34 12.47
N ASN A 124 12.19 -0.20 11.81
CA ASN A 124 12.76 -0.11 10.46
C ASN A 124 11.94 -0.82 9.36
N THR A 125 10.67 -1.16 9.64
CA THR A 125 9.75 -1.80 8.71
C THR A 125 8.61 -0.87 8.35
N PHE A 126 8.43 -0.60 7.07
CA PHE A 126 7.30 0.16 6.56
C PHE A 126 6.06 -0.72 6.41
N TYR A 127 4.91 -0.15 6.76
CA TYR A 127 3.58 -0.74 6.60
C TYR A 127 2.80 0.03 5.55
N ALA A 128 1.90 -0.67 4.85
CA ALA A 128 1.05 -0.04 3.86
C ALA A 128 -0.36 -0.64 3.87
N THR A 129 -1.30 0.14 3.36
CA THR A 129 -2.69 -0.26 3.18
C THR A 129 -3.10 -0.04 1.74
N ILE A 130 -3.66 -1.06 1.12
CA ILE A 130 -4.35 -0.97 -0.17
C ILE A 130 -5.83 -0.70 0.10
N VAL A 131 -6.34 0.40 -0.41
CA VAL A 131 -7.76 0.73 -0.32
C VAL A 131 -8.44 0.31 -1.60
N LEU A 132 -9.33 -0.65 -1.49
CA LEU A 132 -10.17 -1.13 -2.57
C LEU A 132 -11.56 -0.50 -2.48
N ARG A 133 -12.20 -0.32 -3.62
CA ARG A 133 -13.61 0.06 -3.72
C ARG A 133 -14.37 -1.00 -4.50
N ASP A 134 -15.51 -1.42 -3.97
CA ASP A 134 -16.52 -2.20 -4.67
C ASP A 134 -17.91 -1.57 -4.49
N GLU A 135 -18.96 -2.27 -4.92
CA GLU A 135 -20.36 -1.82 -4.77
C GLU A 135 -20.79 -1.65 -3.30
N LYS A 136 -20.13 -2.34 -2.36
CA LYS A 136 -20.41 -2.29 -0.92
C LYS A 136 -19.64 -1.19 -0.18
N GLY A 137 -18.71 -0.49 -0.88
CA GLY A 137 -17.93 0.60 -0.31
C GLY A 137 -16.43 0.38 -0.35
N LEU A 138 -15.72 1.00 0.62
CA LEU A 138 -14.27 0.89 0.74
C LEU A 138 -13.88 -0.30 1.62
N LYS A 139 -12.80 -0.96 1.23
CA LYS A 139 -12.16 -2.03 2.01
C LYS A 139 -10.67 -1.75 2.10
N GLU A 140 -10.11 -1.99 3.25
CA GLU A 140 -8.70 -1.81 3.52
C GLU A 140 -8.02 -3.15 3.68
N LEU A 141 -6.89 -3.32 3.00
CA LEU A 141 -6.06 -4.51 3.07
C LEU A 141 -4.68 -4.12 3.56
N ASP A 142 -4.20 -4.79 4.60
CA ASP A 142 -2.80 -4.71 5.01
C ASP A 142 -1.91 -5.31 3.93
N ALA A 143 -0.80 -4.64 3.62
CA ALA A 143 0.12 -5.07 2.58
C ALA A 143 1.53 -4.51 2.81
N ARG A 144 2.53 -5.17 2.21
CA ARG A 144 3.88 -4.59 2.16
C ARG A 144 3.89 -3.37 1.23
N PRO A 145 4.70 -2.34 1.52
CA PRO A 145 4.83 -1.18 0.64
C PRO A 145 5.19 -1.54 -0.81
N SER A 146 6.09 -2.49 -1.01
CA SER A 146 6.52 -2.95 -2.34
C SER A 146 5.37 -3.52 -3.16
N ASP A 147 4.52 -4.37 -2.57
CA ASP A 147 3.35 -4.96 -3.25
C ASP A 147 2.30 -3.89 -3.55
N SER A 148 2.09 -2.99 -2.60
CA SER A 148 1.17 -1.87 -2.73
C SER A 148 1.57 -0.93 -3.86
N ILE A 149 2.86 -0.56 -3.96
CA ILE A 149 3.42 0.28 -5.01
C ILE A 149 3.30 -0.42 -6.37
N ALA A 150 3.70 -1.70 -6.46
CA ALA A 150 3.63 -2.47 -7.70
C ALA A 150 2.20 -2.61 -8.23
N LEU A 151 1.22 -2.76 -7.32
CA LEU A 151 -0.19 -2.81 -7.67
C LEU A 151 -0.73 -1.44 -8.05
N ALA A 152 -0.38 -0.37 -7.30
CA ALA A 152 -0.81 1.00 -7.58
C ALA A 152 -0.39 1.46 -8.97
N LEU A 153 0.86 1.20 -9.37
CA LEU A 153 1.37 1.53 -10.71
C LEU A 153 0.55 0.87 -11.82
N ARG A 154 0.19 -0.41 -11.66
CA ARG A 154 -0.63 -1.15 -12.62
C ARG A 154 -2.07 -0.68 -12.68
N ALA A 155 -2.61 -0.33 -11.53
CA ALA A 155 -3.97 0.19 -11.39
C ALA A 155 -4.08 1.67 -11.77
N LYS A 156 -2.96 2.37 -11.94
CA LYS A 156 -2.87 3.84 -12.06
C LYS A 156 -3.53 4.54 -10.87
N ALA A 157 -3.43 3.93 -9.69
CA ALA A 157 -3.98 4.44 -8.46
C ALA A 157 -2.96 5.37 -7.76
N PRO A 158 -3.42 6.43 -7.06
CA PRO A 158 -2.54 7.32 -6.35
C PRO A 158 -1.91 6.64 -5.12
N ILE A 159 -0.68 7.06 -4.79
CA ILE A 159 0.08 6.60 -3.63
C ILE A 159 0.23 7.77 -2.68
N PHE A 160 -0.02 7.52 -1.40
CA PHE A 160 0.05 8.50 -0.34
C PHE A 160 0.94 8.03 0.82
N LEU A 161 1.46 9.00 1.57
CA LEU A 161 2.18 8.81 2.83
C LEU A 161 1.37 9.37 3.98
N SER A 162 1.26 8.63 5.07
CA SER A 162 0.68 9.15 6.32
C SER A 162 1.61 10.19 6.97
N PRO A 163 1.12 11.06 7.88
CA PRO A 163 1.94 12.03 8.60
C PRO A 163 3.09 11.39 9.39
N LYS A 164 2.93 10.14 9.84
CA LYS A 164 3.99 9.39 10.52
C LYS A 164 5.15 9.09 9.57
N VAL A 165 4.84 8.63 8.37
CA VAL A 165 5.83 8.25 7.36
C VAL A 165 6.49 9.47 6.71
N GLN A 166 5.77 10.58 6.57
CA GLN A 166 6.33 11.85 6.07
C GLN A 166 7.54 12.33 6.87
N LYS A 167 7.62 11.99 8.17
CA LYS A 167 8.76 12.32 9.04
C LYS A 167 10.06 11.60 8.65
N ALA A 168 9.95 10.50 7.92
CA ALA A 168 11.08 9.73 7.41
C ALA A 168 11.54 10.18 6.01
N MET A 169 10.90 11.18 5.44
CA MET A 169 11.34 11.76 4.14
C MET A 169 12.59 12.61 4.33
N GLU A 170 13.46 12.54 3.33
CA GLU A 170 14.71 13.29 3.28
C GLU A 170 14.64 14.38 2.21
N PRO A 171 15.35 15.50 2.36
CA PRO A 171 15.44 16.50 1.30
C PRO A 171 16.13 15.91 0.06
N LEU A 172 15.51 16.06 -1.09
CA LEU A 172 16.01 15.49 -2.35
C LEU A 172 17.40 16.01 -2.71
N LYS A 173 17.68 17.28 -2.41
CA LYS A 173 18.99 17.93 -2.66
C LYS A 173 20.18 17.28 -1.95
N ASP A 174 19.93 16.57 -0.86
CA ASP A 174 20.98 15.98 -0.01
C ASP A 174 21.32 14.52 -0.44
N LEU A 175 20.62 14.01 -1.44
CA LEU A 175 20.82 12.64 -1.89
C LEU A 175 21.56 12.60 -3.22
N PRO A 176 22.56 11.70 -3.35
CA PRO A 176 23.06 11.33 -4.66
C PRO A 176 21.95 10.61 -5.42
N ILE A 177 21.27 11.30 -6.33
CA ILE A 177 20.28 10.67 -7.19
C ILE A 177 21.08 9.85 -8.21
N PRO A 178 21.00 8.52 -8.18
CA PRO A 178 21.56 7.73 -9.26
C PRO A 178 20.84 8.12 -10.54
N GLN A 179 21.56 8.40 -11.60
CA GLN A 179 20.94 8.66 -12.89
C GLN A 179 20.04 7.47 -13.23
N ARG A 180 18.80 7.79 -13.66
CA ARG A 180 17.88 6.76 -14.13
C ARG A 180 18.59 5.96 -15.22
N PRO A 181 18.71 4.62 -15.10
CA PRO A 181 19.28 3.84 -16.21
C PRO A 181 18.49 4.19 -17.47
N GLU A 182 19.21 4.48 -18.55
CA GLU A 182 18.58 4.76 -19.84
C GLU A 182 17.62 3.63 -20.18
N LYS A 183 16.45 3.99 -20.70
CA LYS A 183 15.50 3.00 -21.22
C LYS A 183 16.27 2.08 -22.17
N PRO A 184 16.23 0.75 -21.98
CA PRO A 184 16.82 -0.15 -22.97
C PRO A 184 16.23 0.18 -24.31
N SER A 185 17.10 0.51 -25.27
CA SER A 185 16.68 0.80 -26.65
C SER A 185 15.86 -0.41 -27.15
N ARG A 186 14.65 -0.13 -27.65
CA ARG A 186 13.82 -1.15 -28.29
C ARG A 186 14.68 -1.91 -29.32
N PRO A 187 14.76 -3.25 -29.26
CA PRO A 187 15.43 -3.98 -30.31
C PRO A 187 14.74 -3.62 -31.61
N GLN A 188 15.52 -3.04 -32.54
CA GLN A 188 15.03 -2.81 -33.90
C GLN A 188 14.70 -4.19 -34.47
N ARG A 189 13.44 -4.43 -34.77
CA ARG A 189 13.06 -5.57 -35.59
C ARG A 189 13.72 -5.37 -36.96
N GLY A 190 14.76 -6.15 -37.21
CA GLY A 190 15.30 -6.27 -38.56
C GLY A 190 14.16 -6.69 -39.50
N ILE A 191 13.84 -5.82 -40.43
CA ILE A 191 13.02 -6.18 -41.59
C ILE A 191 13.97 -6.95 -42.46
N GLU A 192 13.94 -8.30 -42.35
CA GLU A 192 14.50 -9.14 -43.39
C GLU A 192 13.50 -9.16 -44.56
N THR A 193 13.93 -8.57 -45.66
CA THR A 193 13.31 -8.63 -46.96
C THR A 193 13.55 -9.99 -47.61
#